data_ea3ca4a56b51ce890dda8eacfccba7a1
#
_entry.id   ea3ca4a56b51ce890dda8eacfccba7a1
#
_cell.length_a   1.000
_cell.length_b   1.000
_cell.length_c   1.000
_cell.angle_alpha   90.00
_cell.angle_beta   90.00
_cell.angle_gamma   90.00
#
_symmetry.space_group_name_H-M   'P 1'
#
loop_
_entity.id
_entity.type
_entity.pdbx_description
1 polymer ?
#
loop_
_entity_poly.entity_id
_entity_poly.type
_entity_poly.pdbx_seq_one_letter_code
_entity_poly.pdbx_strand_id
1 'polypeptide(L)'
;MIRVSQPLQFRPLLTYMLLTSMLIFSHNTQGHSDMIEPVKCELTTTSQIGQLQFTVRNTGTNSWQFLSWNTPFDAWFSKFMTLTRGEVTLEYQGALAKRGKPQSDDFIQLKPMQTLTVDLDLTQAYMLTSGKYQITISPILLETLPTNLPALSTIEQHPDKIQCNTHMLEIDYFKQ
;
A
#
# COMPACT_ATOMS: atom_id res chain seq x y z
N MET A 1 48.84 67.95 -59.99
CA MET A 1 48.46 67.31 -58.71
C MET A 1 46.99 67.01 -58.72
N ILE A 2 46.68 65.80 -59.06
CA ILE A 2 45.29 65.38 -59.16
C ILE A 2 45.06 64.29 -58.14
N ARG A 3 44.22 64.51 -57.12
CA ARG A 3 43.82 63.59 -56.07
C ARG A 3 42.62 62.81 -56.61
N VAL A 4 42.78 61.52 -56.86
CA VAL A 4 41.73 60.62 -57.21
C VAL A 4 41.12 60.04 -55.91
N SER A 5 39.85 60.34 -55.69
CA SER A 5 39.07 59.78 -54.57
C SER A 5 38.54 58.39 -54.95
N GLN A 6 38.78 57.44 -54.14
CA GLN A 6 38.23 56.08 -54.31
C GLN A 6 36.82 55.98 -53.75
N PRO A 7 35.92 55.24 -54.37
CA PRO A 7 34.55 55.03 -53.86
C PRO A 7 34.52 53.97 -52.78
N LEU A 8 33.76 54.24 -51.71
CA LEU A 8 33.41 53.31 -50.66
C LEU A 8 32.62 52.11 -51.26
N GLN A 9 33.15 50.97 -51.05
CA GLN A 9 32.43 49.70 -51.32
C GLN A 9 31.54 49.37 -50.15
N PHE A 10 30.24 49.44 -50.33
CA PHE A 10 29.22 48.91 -49.40
C PHE A 10 29.21 47.38 -49.56
N ARG A 11 29.65 46.67 -48.48
CA ARG A 11 29.43 45.26 -48.34
C ARG A 11 28.01 45.00 -47.79
N PRO A 12 27.19 44.19 -48.40
CA PRO A 12 25.90 43.82 -47.79
C PRO A 12 26.18 42.82 -46.64
N LEU A 13 25.74 43.20 -45.45
CA LEU A 13 25.65 42.32 -44.28
C LEU A 13 24.60 41.24 -44.58
N LEU A 14 25.08 40.02 -44.82
CA LEU A 14 24.24 38.81 -44.85
C LEU A 14 23.75 38.60 -43.43
N THR A 15 22.48 38.94 -43.21
CA THR A 15 21.76 38.58 -41.98
C THR A 15 21.54 37.08 -41.99
N TYR A 16 22.36 36.37 -41.24
CA TYR A 16 22.13 34.95 -40.86
C TYR A 16 20.92 34.91 -39.95
N MET A 17 19.78 34.54 -40.53
CA MET A 17 18.55 34.23 -39.80
C MET A 17 18.75 32.83 -39.20
N LEU A 18 19.25 32.75 -37.99
CA LEU A 18 19.29 31.52 -37.17
C LEU A 18 17.84 31.17 -36.82
N LEU A 19 17.26 30.22 -37.58
CA LEU A 19 16.07 29.48 -37.18
C LEU A 19 16.46 28.59 -36.00
N THR A 20 16.31 29.11 -34.79
CA THR A 20 16.28 28.29 -33.58
C THR A 20 14.99 27.50 -33.58
N SER A 21 15.08 26.25 -34.06
CA SER A 21 14.06 25.24 -33.92
C SER A 21 13.89 24.94 -32.44
N MET A 22 12.88 25.53 -31.83
CA MET A 22 12.45 25.29 -30.46
C MET A 22 11.77 23.93 -30.43
N LEU A 23 12.57 22.87 -30.18
CA LEU A 23 12.06 21.54 -29.84
C LEU A 23 11.32 21.66 -28.52
N ILE A 24 10.00 21.83 -28.62
CA ILE A 24 9.10 21.69 -27.49
C ILE A 24 9.10 20.22 -27.11
N PHE A 25 9.95 19.83 -26.17
CA PHE A 25 9.82 18.55 -25.48
C PHE A 25 8.52 18.62 -24.68
N SER A 26 7.44 18.12 -25.27
CA SER A 26 6.23 17.78 -24.51
C SER A 26 6.61 16.70 -23.53
N HIS A 27 6.94 17.10 -22.31
CA HIS A 27 7.01 16.18 -21.20
C HIS A 27 5.57 15.70 -20.97
N ASN A 28 5.25 14.52 -21.50
CA ASN A 28 4.13 13.75 -21.02
C ASN A 28 4.42 13.42 -19.55
N THR A 29 4.05 14.32 -18.65
CA THR A 29 3.82 13.97 -17.26
C THR A 29 2.63 13.03 -17.30
N GLN A 30 2.88 11.72 -17.41
CA GLN A 30 1.93 10.71 -16.96
C GLN A 30 1.71 11.02 -15.49
N GLY A 31 0.64 11.77 -15.22
CA GLY A 31 0.12 11.91 -13.89
C GLY A 31 -0.22 10.49 -13.43
N HIS A 32 0.69 9.90 -12.68
CA HIS A 32 0.34 8.80 -11.80
C HIS A 32 -0.66 9.42 -10.84
N SER A 33 -1.95 9.31 -11.17
CA SER A 33 -2.96 9.52 -10.15
C SER A 33 -2.67 8.44 -9.12
N ASP A 34 -2.05 8.83 -8.02
CA ASP A 34 -2.03 8.04 -6.80
C ASP A 34 -3.50 7.79 -6.48
N MET A 35 -4.02 6.68 -7.00
CA MET A 35 -5.32 6.20 -6.58
C MET A 35 -5.15 5.88 -5.11
N ILE A 36 -5.59 6.82 -4.26
CA ILE A 36 -5.60 6.63 -2.83
C ILE A 36 -6.45 5.39 -2.60
N GLU A 37 -5.81 4.29 -2.21
CA GLU A 37 -6.52 3.08 -1.88
C GLU A 37 -7.59 3.42 -0.82
N PRO A 38 -8.87 3.14 -1.11
CA PRO A 38 -9.96 3.54 -0.23
C PRO A 38 -9.93 2.79 1.11
N VAL A 39 -9.25 1.65 1.15
CA VAL A 39 -9.07 0.84 2.37
C VAL A 39 -7.60 0.83 2.77
N LYS A 40 -7.34 1.16 4.01
CA LYS A 40 -6.00 1.19 4.59
C LYS A 40 -5.94 0.26 5.80
N CYS A 41 -4.78 -0.32 6.05
CA CYS A 41 -4.53 -1.09 7.25
C CYS A 41 -3.24 -0.65 7.93
N GLU A 42 -3.22 -0.78 9.24
CA GLU A 42 -2.12 -0.38 10.09
C GLU A 42 -1.96 -1.36 11.25
N LEU A 43 -0.71 -1.56 11.66
CA LEU A 43 -0.34 -2.31 12.84
C LEU A 43 0.40 -1.36 13.80
N THR A 44 -0.03 -1.31 15.05
CA THR A 44 0.57 -0.47 16.08
C THR A 44 0.91 -1.27 17.32
N THR A 45 1.95 -0.85 18.05
CA THR A 45 2.28 -1.43 19.36
C THR A 45 1.36 -0.88 20.44
N THR A 46 0.99 -1.73 21.40
CA THR A 46 0.31 -1.31 22.63
C THR A 46 1.32 -1.07 23.75
N SER A 47 0.84 -0.67 24.91
CA SER A 47 1.70 -0.55 26.12
C SER A 47 2.13 -1.91 26.71
N GLN A 48 1.52 -3.00 26.26
CA GLN A 48 1.82 -4.34 26.76
C GLN A 48 2.84 -5.03 25.84
N ILE A 49 3.82 -5.71 26.44
CA ILE A 49 4.86 -6.43 25.71
C ILE A 49 4.24 -7.56 24.88
N GLY A 50 4.62 -7.65 23.62
CA GLY A 50 4.11 -8.67 22.70
C GLY A 50 2.68 -8.47 22.23
N GLN A 51 2.06 -7.35 22.59
CA GLN A 51 0.71 -7.00 22.15
C GLN A 51 0.72 -5.93 21.09
N LEU A 52 -0.07 -6.15 20.06
CA LEU A 52 -0.26 -5.25 18.92
C LEU A 52 -1.74 -4.97 18.74
N GLN A 53 -2.03 -3.83 18.12
CA GLN A 53 -3.36 -3.52 17.64
C GLN A 53 -3.34 -3.44 16.12
N PHE A 54 -4.20 -4.19 15.47
CA PHE A 54 -4.43 -4.12 14.03
C PHE A 54 -5.69 -3.31 13.76
N THR A 55 -5.59 -2.38 12.82
CA THR A 55 -6.69 -1.53 12.39
C THR A 55 -6.84 -1.60 10.87
N VAL A 56 -8.08 -1.78 10.40
CA VAL A 56 -8.45 -1.60 9.00
C VAL A 56 -9.51 -0.50 8.90
N ARG A 57 -9.31 0.43 7.96
CA ARG A 57 -10.19 1.59 7.79
C ARG A 57 -10.58 1.75 6.33
N ASN A 58 -11.87 1.89 6.08
CA ASN A 58 -12.42 2.31 4.81
C ASN A 58 -12.56 3.84 4.81
N THR A 59 -11.83 4.52 3.94
CA THR A 59 -11.91 5.98 3.75
C THR A 59 -12.74 6.37 2.53
N GLY A 60 -13.23 5.38 1.78
CA GLY A 60 -14.02 5.56 0.58
C GLY A 60 -15.53 5.54 0.84
N THR A 61 -16.27 5.63 -0.25
CA THR A 61 -17.75 5.67 -0.27
C THR A 61 -18.40 4.32 -0.55
N ASN A 62 -17.61 3.34 -1.01
CA ASN A 62 -18.10 1.99 -1.29
C ASN A 62 -18.01 1.10 -0.05
N SER A 63 -18.91 0.12 0.05
CA SER A 63 -18.79 -0.94 1.05
C SER A 63 -17.93 -2.06 0.50
N TRP A 64 -17.09 -2.61 1.36
CA TRP A 64 -16.21 -3.73 1.06
C TRP A 64 -16.54 -4.91 1.95
N GLN A 65 -16.11 -6.09 1.53
CA GLN A 65 -16.03 -7.26 2.39
C GLN A 65 -14.71 -7.98 2.17
N PHE A 66 -14.29 -8.73 3.17
CA PHE A 66 -13.15 -9.63 3.07
C PHE A 66 -13.39 -10.86 3.94
N LEU A 67 -12.79 -11.96 3.52
CA LEU A 67 -12.81 -13.19 4.30
C LEU A 67 -12.01 -12.98 5.58
N SER A 68 -12.57 -13.30 6.75
CA SER A 68 -11.88 -13.18 8.04
C SER A 68 -10.65 -14.09 8.11
N TRP A 69 -10.72 -15.26 7.46
CA TRP A 69 -9.65 -16.26 7.47
C TRP A 69 -8.35 -15.72 6.90
N ASN A 70 -7.25 -16.13 7.49
CA ASN A 70 -5.91 -15.65 7.14
C ASN A 70 -5.74 -14.12 7.27
N THR A 71 -6.49 -13.51 8.18
CA THR A 71 -6.37 -12.11 8.55
C THR A 71 -6.22 -11.97 10.07
N PRO A 72 -5.84 -10.81 10.59
CA PRO A 72 -5.82 -10.54 12.02
C PRO A 72 -7.15 -10.81 12.75
N PHE A 73 -8.28 -10.76 12.05
CA PHE A 73 -9.63 -11.04 12.61
C PHE A 73 -9.93 -12.53 12.79
N ASP A 74 -9.09 -13.41 12.27
CA ASP A 74 -9.21 -14.87 12.46
C ASP A 74 -8.60 -15.34 13.79
N ALA A 75 -8.13 -14.41 14.63
CA ALA A 75 -7.27 -14.70 15.76
C ALA A 75 -6.10 -15.61 15.32
N TRP A 76 -5.66 -16.56 16.13
CA TRP A 76 -4.51 -17.43 15.81
C TRP A 76 -4.92 -18.78 15.23
N PHE A 77 -6.03 -18.84 14.48
CA PHE A 77 -6.45 -20.04 13.75
C PHE A 77 -5.81 -20.19 12.36
N SER A 78 -5.01 -19.22 11.96
CA SER A 78 -4.24 -19.21 10.71
C SER A 78 -2.97 -18.38 10.83
N LYS A 79 -1.99 -18.68 9.99
CA LYS A 79 -0.78 -17.86 9.87
C LYS A 79 -1.02 -16.70 8.91
N PHE A 80 -1.45 -15.57 9.43
CA PHE A 80 -1.72 -14.34 8.65
C PHE A 80 -0.59 -13.32 8.68
N MET A 81 0.48 -13.59 9.43
CA MET A 81 1.66 -12.71 9.49
C MET A 81 2.96 -13.50 9.54
N THR A 82 4.03 -12.81 9.19
CA THR A 82 5.40 -13.30 9.31
C THR A 82 6.16 -12.40 10.27
N LEU A 83 6.84 -13.00 11.25
CA LEU A 83 7.76 -12.33 12.15
C LEU A 83 9.19 -12.73 11.77
N THR A 84 10.07 -11.74 11.62
CA THR A 84 11.51 -11.98 11.43
C THR A 84 12.32 -11.26 12.50
N ARG A 85 13.41 -11.87 12.91
CA ARG A 85 14.43 -11.27 13.79
C ARG A 85 15.77 -11.32 13.06
N GLY A 86 16.18 -10.17 12.50
CA GLY A 86 17.25 -10.17 11.52
C GLY A 86 16.84 -10.99 10.30
N GLU A 87 17.66 -11.95 9.90
CA GLU A 87 17.39 -12.85 8.76
C GLU A 87 16.57 -14.10 9.13
N VAL A 88 16.27 -14.29 10.41
CA VAL A 88 15.59 -15.49 10.90
C VAL A 88 14.09 -15.24 10.96
N THR A 89 13.31 -16.06 10.25
CA THR A 89 11.85 -16.10 10.36
C THR A 89 11.46 -16.97 11.55
N LEU A 90 10.60 -16.43 12.43
CA LEU A 90 10.07 -17.18 13.56
C LEU A 90 9.05 -18.23 13.09
N GLU A 91 9.10 -19.39 13.72
CA GLU A 91 8.12 -20.43 13.49
C GLU A 91 6.77 -20.05 14.09
N TYR A 92 5.70 -20.23 13.31
CA TYR A 92 4.33 -20.07 13.77
C TYR A 92 3.91 -21.29 14.59
N GLN A 93 3.44 -21.07 15.80
CA GLN A 93 3.01 -22.11 16.76
C GLN A 93 1.52 -22.06 17.10
N GLY A 94 0.78 -21.12 16.47
CA GLY A 94 -0.67 -21.02 16.63
C GLY A 94 -1.41 -22.17 15.96
N ALA A 95 -2.71 -22.20 16.13
CA ALA A 95 -3.56 -23.20 15.51
C ALA A 95 -3.61 -23.03 13.99
N LEU A 96 -3.78 -24.14 13.27
CA LEU A 96 -4.06 -24.17 11.83
C LEU A 96 -5.40 -24.85 11.60
N ALA A 97 -6.47 -24.07 11.54
CA ALA A 97 -7.82 -24.57 11.34
C ALA A 97 -8.01 -25.15 9.93
N LYS A 98 -8.57 -26.35 9.83
CA LYS A 98 -9.06 -26.87 8.56
C LYS A 98 -10.37 -26.17 8.23
N ARG A 99 -10.40 -25.47 7.10
CA ARG A 99 -11.58 -24.71 6.64
C ARG A 99 -12.31 -25.45 5.52
N GLY A 100 -13.62 -25.31 5.51
CA GLY A 100 -14.48 -25.76 4.40
C GLY A 100 -14.60 -24.70 3.31
N LYS A 101 -15.77 -24.65 2.67
CA LYS A 101 -16.13 -23.53 1.80
C LYS A 101 -16.57 -22.34 2.68
N PRO A 102 -16.13 -21.10 2.37
CA PRO A 102 -16.58 -19.93 3.10
C PRO A 102 -18.11 -19.79 3.07
N GLN A 103 -18.68 -19.39 4.19
CA GLN A 103 -20.08 -19.03 4.36
C GLN A 103 -20.20 -17.52 4.55
N SER A 104 -21.41 -16.98 4.52
CA SER A 104 -21.65 -15.52 4.63
C SER A 104 -21.13 -14.92 5.93
N ASP A 105 -21.14 -15.65 7.03
CA ASP A 105 -20.67 -15.25 8.35
C ASP A 105 -19.14 -15.31 8.52
N ASP A 106 -18.44 -15.93 7.56
CA ASP A 106 -16.98 -15.89 7.50
C ASP A 106 -16.45 -14.57 6.91
N PHE A 107 -17.33 -13.76 6.32
CA PHE A 107 -16.96 -12.47 5.74
C PHE A 107 -17.21 -11.31 6.68
N ILE A 108 -16.23 -10.42 6.76
CA ILE A 108 -16.33 -9.16 7.49
C ILE A 108 -16.70 -8.06 6.50
N GLN A 109 -17.77 -7.33 6.82
CA GLN A 109 -18.18 -6.15 6.06
C GLN A 109 -17.50 -4.90 6.61
N LEU A 110 -16.97 -4.08 5.71
CA LEU A 110 -16.34 -2.80 6.02
C LEU A 110 -17.12 -1.69 5.29
N LYS A 111 -18.03 -1.05 6.02
CA LYS A 111 -18.89 0.02 5.49
C LYS A 111 -18.08 1.27 5.14
N PRO A 112 -18.62 2.21 4.33
CA PRO A 112 -18.01 3.51 4.12
C PRO A 112 -17.65 4.19 5.44
N MET A 113 -16.46 4.78 5.50
CA MET A 113 -15.93 5.51 6.67
C MET A 113 -15.81 4.69 7.95
N GLN A 114 -15.98 3.37 7.88
CA GLN A 114 -15.85 2.47 9.04
C GLN A 114 -14.38 2.15 9.33
N THR A 115 -14.10 2.00 10.63
CA THR A 115 -12.85 1.46 11.15
C THR A 115 -13.16 0.22 11.98
N LEU A 116 -12.39 -0.84 11.77
CA LEU A 116 -12.42 -2.04 12.59
C LEU A 116 -11.03 -2.25 13.19
N THR A 117 -11.02 -2.71 14.42
CA THR A 117 -9.78 -2.89 15.20
C THR A 117 -9.83 -4.23 15.93
N VAL A 118 -8.68 -4.90 16.02
CA VAL A 118 -8.50 -6.12 16.81
C VAL A 118 -7.15 -6.09 17.51
N ASP A 119 -7.12 -6.53 18.76
CA ASP A 119 -5.88 -6.69 19.52
C ASP A 119 -5.29 -8.08 19.32
N LEU A 120 -3.99 -8.16 19.18
CA LEU A 120 -3.24 -9.35 18.85
C LEU A 120 -2.19 -9.60 19.93
N ASP A 121 -2.26 -10.72 20.59
CA ASP A 121 -1.22 -11.20 21.50
C ASP A 121 -0.29 -12.16 20.75
N LEU A 122 0.89 -11.68 20.39
CA LEU A 122 1.87 -12.45 19.64
C LEU A 122 2.35 -13.71 20.39
N THR A 123 2.28 -13.70 21.72
CA THR A 123 2.72 -14.84 22.52
C THR A 123 1.86 -16.09 22.35
N GLN A 124 0.65 -15.93 21.82
CA GLN A 124 -0.25 -17.05 21.50
C GLN A 124 0.20 -17.84 20.26
N ALA A 125 1.08 -17.27 19.43
CA ALA A 125 1.46 -17.89 18.16
C ALA A 125 2.97 -17.89 17.89
N TYR A 126 3.76 -17.18 18.69
CA TYR A 126 5.20 -17.08 18.49
C TYR A 126 5.97 -17.10 19.83
N MET A 127 7.10 -17.78 19.85
CA MET A 127 8.04 -17.68 20.96
C MET A 127 8.85 -16.39 20.83
N LEU A 128 8.61 -15.44 21.72
CA LEU A 128 9.27 -14.15 21.73
C LEU A 128 10.37 -14.11 22.80
N THR A 129 11.47 -13.45 22.45
CA THR A 129 12.57 -13.11 23.36
C THR A 129 12.88 -11.62 23.22
N SER A 130 13.69 -11.05 24.10
CA SER A 130 14.12 -9.65 23.91
C SER A 130 14.83 -9.47 22.58
N GLY A 131 14.48 -8.44 21.84
CA GLY A 131 15.07 -8.13 20.54
C GLY A 131 14.17 -7.31 19.64
N LYS A 132 14.66 -7.05 18.42
CA LYS A 132 13.92 -6.30 17.38
C LYS A 132 13.33 -7.25 16.36
N TYR A 133 12.07 -7.07 16.10
CA TYR A 133 11.29 -7.88 15.16
C TYR A 133 10.73 -7.02 14.06
N GLN A 134 10.71 -7.59 12.87
CA GLN A 134 9.97 -7.04 11.73
C GLN A 134 8.73 -7.91 11.52
N ILE A 135 7.58 -7.28 11.42
CA ILE A 135 6.28 -7.93 11.27
C ILE A 135 5.68 -7.54 9.93
N THR A 136 5.30 -8.53 9.15
CA THR A 136 4.65 -8.34 7.86
C THR A 136 3.34 -9.11 7.83
N ILE A 137 2.21 -8.43 7.60
CA ILE A 137 0.89 -9.05 7.44
C ILE A 137 0.72 -9.51 6.00
N SER A 138 0.14 -10.68 5.82
CA SER A 138 -0.25 -11.19 4.50
C SER A 138 -1.26 -10.26 3.83
N PRO A 139 -1.21 -10.05 2.51
CA PRO A 139 -2.17 -9.21 1.81
C PRO A 139 -3.61 -9.67 2.06
N ILE A 140 -4.51 -8.72 2.31
CA ILE A 140 -5.94 -8.99 2.50
C ILE A 140 -6.66 -8.72 1.18
N LEU A 141 -7.46 -9.69 0.73
CA LEU A 141 -8.26 -9.57 -0.49
C LEU A 141 -9.59 -8.90 -0.13
N LEU A 142 -9.90 -7.82 -0.83
CA LEU A 142 -11.14 -7.07 -0.68
C LEU A 142 -12.06 -7.36 -1.86
N GLU A 143 -13.33 -7.53 -1.57
CA GLU A 143 -14.40 -7.64 -2.56
C GLU A 143 -15.38 -6.48 -2.36
N THR A 144 -15.82 -5.86 -3.43
CA THR A 144 -16.89 -4.87 -3.36
C THR A 144 -18.23 -5.57 -3.12
N LEU A 145 -18.99 -5.05 -2.16
CA LEU A 145 -20.38 -5.50 -2.01
C LEU A 145 -21.21 -4.96 -3.18
N PRO A 146 -22.02 -5.82 -3.84
CA PRO A 146 -22.88 -5.36 -4.91
C PRO A 146 -23.85 -4.30 -4.38
N THR A 147 -23.71 -3.08 -4.85
CA THR A 147 -24.75 -2.06 -4.70
C THR A 147 -25.94 -2.51 -5.57
N ASN A 148 -27.17 -2.36 -5.08
CA ASN A 148 -28.41 -2.75 -5.77
C ASN A 148 -28.67 -2.01 -7.09
N LEU A 149 -27.65 -1.59 -7.81
CA LEU A 149 -27.72 -1.05 -9.14
C LEU A 149 -27.69 -2.20 -10.14
N PRO A 150 -28.58 -2.20 -11.15
CA PRO A 150 -28.57 -3.23 -12.17
C PRO A 150 -27.18 -3.28 -12.81
N ALA A 151 -26.57 -4.44 -12.77
CA ALA A 151 -25.25 -4.72 -13.30
C ALA A 151 -25.22 -4.43 -14.81
N LEU A 152 -24.79 -3.23 -15.20
CA LEU A 152 -24.55 -2.87 -16.60
C LEU A 152 -23.06 -2.92 -16.95
N SER A 153 -22.30 -3.82 -16.31
CA SER A 153 -20.99 -4.19 -16.82
C SER A 153 -20.54 -5.51 -16.19
N THR A 154 -20.33 -6.49 -17.04
CA THR A 154 -19.44 -7.64 -16.80
C THR A 154 -18.00 -7.16 -16.77
N ILE A 155 -17.65 -6.28 -15.83
CA ILE A 155 -16.27 -6.05 -15.48
C ILE A 155 -15.96 -7.17 -14.50
N GLU A 156 -15.07 -8.09 -14.89
CA GLU A 156 -14.44 -9.02 -13.96
C GLU A 156 -13.79 -8.18 -12.87
N GLN A 157 -14.48 -8.04 -11.74
CA GLN A 157 -13.94 -7.34 -10.59
C GLN A 157 -12.89 -8.26 -9.98
N HIS A 158 -11.63 -8.02 -10.35
CA HIS A 158 -10.54 -8.63 -9.62
C HIS A 158 -10.57 -8.10 -8.18
N PRO A 159 -10.47 -8.98 -7.17
CA PRO A 159 -10.45 -8.54 -5.80
C PRO A 159 -9.25 -7.60 -5.58
N ASP A 160 -9.49 -6.45 -5.00
CA ASP A 160 -8.43 -5.54 -4.62
C ASP A 160 -7.62 -6.13 -3.48
N LYS A 161 -6.31 -5.95 -3.52
CA LYS A 161 -5.40 -6.37 -2.46
C LYS A 161 -4.96 -5.17 -1.67
N ILE A 162 -5.19 -5.19 -0.36
CA ILE A 162 -4.51 -4.24 0.52
C ILE A 162 -3.28 -4.89 1.15
N GLN A 163 -2.19 -4.14 1.13
CA GLN A 163 -0.95 -4.49 1.80
C GLN A 163 -0.72 -3.54 2.96
N CYS A 164 -0.67 -4.08 4.16
CA CYS A 164 -0.34 -3.29 5.33
C CYS A 164 1.17 -3.00 5.37
N ASN A 165 1.52 -1.86 5.94
CA ASN A 165 2.92 -1.52 6.15
C ASN A 165 3.59 -2.52 7.07
N THR A 166 4.86 -2.80 6.79
CA THR A 166 5.72 -3.56 7.70
C THR A 166 5.88 -2.81 9.00
N HIS A 167 5.71 -3.49 10.12
CA HIS A 167 5.83 -2.91 11.45
C HIS A 167 7.10 -3.39 12.16
N MET A 168 7.78 -2.47 12.85
CA MET A 168 8.95 -2.79 13.65
C MET A 168 8.56 -2.83 15.12
N LEU A 169 8.82 -3.95 15.79
CA LEU A 169 8.54 -4.18 17.20
C LEU A 169 9.86 -4.40 17.95
N GLU A 170 10.07 -3.67 19.02
CA GLU A 170 11.17 -3.92 19.96
C GLU A 170 10.61 -4.50 21.27
N ILE A 171 11.12 -5.66 21.67
CA ILE A 171 10.73 -6.33 22.89
C ILE A 171 11.92 -6.28 23.85
N ASP A 172 11.70 -5.77 25.05
CA ASP A 172 12.67 -5.76 26.13
C ASP A 172 12.01 -6.21 27.44
N TYR A 173 12.22 -7.46 27.81
CA TYR A 173 11.67 -8.01 29.06
C TYR A 173 12.38 -7.50 30.33
N PHE A 174 13.48 -6.76 30.20
CA PHE A 174 14.27 -6.28 31.34
C PHE A 174 13.99 -4.82 31.70
N LYS A 175 13.16 -4.14 30.93
CA LYS A 175 12.78 -2.73 31.15
C LYS A 175 11.41 -2.56 31.82
N GLN A 176 11.03 -3.44 32.72
CA GLN A 176 9.83 -3.27 33.53
C GLN A 176 10.14 -2.53 34.83
#